data_b93588bcc4d278fc41f7ce9e05f1cc5e
#
_entry.id   b93588bcc4d278fc41f7ce9e05f1cc5e
#
_cell.length_a   1.000
_cell.length_b   1.000
_cell.length_c   1.000
_cell.angle_alpha   90.00
_cell.angle_beta   90.00
_cell.angle_gamma   90.00
#
_symmetry.space_group_name_H-M   'P 1'
#
loop_
_entity.id
_entity.type
_entity.pdbx_description
1 polymer ?
#
loop_
_entity_poly.entity_id
_entity_poly.type
_entity_poly.pdbx_seq_one_letter_code
_entity_poly.pdbx_strand_id
1 'polypeptide(L)'
;MNEPCLKLTTYFAERQRAVGKGDQEGRFLADAMLDLFGTSNVATSVMLRGIASFGPSHELRSDVSLSLSEDPAVAIAAVDTEPKIRSLVNDVAAMTGSGLVTLERARLVTPQLGTSVLRDLIDQNGGHNGDAAKLTVYVGRQERVAGKQAHYAICELLYRHGFAGAIVLLGVDGTAHGERRRARFFGRNVNVPVMIIAIGSTVQVSTAATELAAAIPNPLLTVERVRLCKRDGELFARPQQLPATDDQGRALWQKLMVYTAEAIRHDGLPIHRALVQQLLRSRTARGATAVRGMWGFYGDHKPHGDKLFQVARRVPVATIIVDTPESIARSFDIVDELTGSHGLVTSEMVPAALSLDENQRFGDITLARHDY
;
A
#
# COMPACT_ATOMS: atom_id res chain seq x y z
N MET A 1 -5.98 -4.27 -24.74
CA MET A 1 -6.46 -2.91 -24.41
C MET A 1 -5.92 -2.55 -23.04
N ASN A 2 -5.32 -1.38 -22.93
CA ASN A 2 -4.80 -0.86 -21.66
C ASN A 2 -5.97 -0.34 -20.83
N GLU A 3 -6.55 -1.17 -20.00
CA GLU A 3 -7.63 -0.68 -19.17
C GLU A 3 -7.08 0.11 -17.98
N PRO A 4 -7.50 1.38 -17.83
CA PRO A 4 -7.22 2.14 -16.63
C PRO A 4 -7.83 1.40 -15.44
N CYS A 5 -7.05 1.20 -14.39
CA CYS A 5 -7.53 0.62 -13.16
C CYS A 5 -7.39 1.61 -12.00
N LEU A 6 -8.20 1.43 -10.98
CA LEU A 6 -8.10 2.14 -9.74
C LEU A 6 -7.80 1.17 -8.60
N LYS A 7 -7.01 1.65 -7.68
CA LYS A 7 -6.84 1.04 -6.37
C LYS A 7 -7.59 1.89 -5.34
N LEU A 8 -8.58 1.31 -4.72
CA LEU A 8 -9.31 1.86 -3.60
C LEU A 8 -8.70 1.32 -2.32
N THR A 9 -8.19 2.19 -1.45
CA THR A 9 -7.66 1.75 -0.16
C THR A 9 -8.37 2.47 0.97
N THR A 10 -8.80 1.72 1.98
CA THR A 10 -9.44 2.26 3.17
C THR A 10 -8.62 1.90 4.41
N TYR A 11 -8.30 2.90 5.24
CA TYR A 11 -7.57 2.76 6.50
C TYR A 11 -8.50 3.10 7.66
N PHE A 12 -8.67 2.18 8.61
CA PHE A 12 -9.58 2.34 9.75
C PHE A 12 -9.20 1.40 10.90
N ALA A 13 -9.87 1.53 12.04
CA ALA A 13 -9.67 0.65 13.20
C ALA A 13 -10.35 -0.71 13.00
N GLU A 14 -9.72 -1.84 13.37
CA GLU A 14 -10.19 -3.19 13.08
C GLU A 14 -11.60 -3.48 13.62
N ARG A 15 -11.92 -2.93 14.81
CA ARG A 15 -13.22 -3.12 15.46
C ARG A 15 -14.29 -2.12 15.03
N GLN A 16 -13.95 -1.21 14.14
CA GLN A 16 -14.91 -0.22 13.63
C GLN A 16 -16.11 -0.90 12.99
N ARG A 17 -17.26 -0.34 13.24
CA ARG A 17 -18.52 -0.81 12.67
C ARG A 17 -18.93 0.05 11.48
N ALA A 18 -19.56 -0.57 10.50
CA ALA A 18 -20.14 0.13 9.37
C ALA A 18 -21.25 1.07 9.85
N VAL A 19 -21.23 2.30 9.32
CA VAL A 19 -22.28 3.28 9.51
C VAL A 19 -23.22 3.29 8.29
N GLY A 20 -24.40 3.91 8.40
CA GLY A 20 -25.35 4.02 7.31
C GLY A 20 -26.67 3.34 7.63
N LYS A 21 -27.44 2.96 6.60
CA LYS A 21 -28.75 2.33 6.72
C LYS A 21 -28.76 0.99 5.97
N GLY A 22 -29.43 -0.01 6.52
CA GLY A 22 -29.64 -1.30 5.87
C GLY A 22 -28.87 -2.45 6.52
N ASP A 23 -28.76 -3.59 5.81
CA ASP A 23 -28.21 -4.86 6.33
C ASP A 23 -26.73 -4.80 6.74
N GLN A 24 -26.01 -3.77 6.36
CA GLN A 24 -24.60 -3.58 6.69
C GLN A 24 -24.41 -2.79 7.99
N GLU A 25 -25.40 -2.06 8.46
CA GLU A 25 -25.32 -1.23 9.67
C GLU A 25 -24.96 -2.06 10.91
N GLY A 26 -23.99 -1.58 11.69
CA GLY A 26 -23.55 -2.21 12.93
C GLY A 26 -22.69 -3.46 12.76
N ARG A 27 -22.49 -3.99 11.53
CA ARG A 27 -21.49 -5.05 11.25
C ARG A 27 -20.08 -4.51 11.37
N PHE A 28 -19.10 -5.38 11.56
CA PHE A 28 -17.70 -4.93 11.42
C PHE A 28 -17.48 -4.34 10.02
N LEU A 29 -16.87 -3.15 9.97
CA LEU A 29 -16.65 -2.42 8.71
C LEU A 29 -15.85 -3.26 7.71
N ALA A 30 -14.81 -3.97 8.19
CA ALA A 30 -14.03 -4.87 7.35
C ALA A 30 -14.88 -5.97 6.70
N ASP A 31 -15.79 -6.60 7.46
CA ASP A 31 -16.68 -7.65 6.95
C ASP A 31 -17.66 -7.08 5.92
N ALA A 32 -18.29 -5.94 6.22
CA ALA A 32 -19.22 -5.29 5.31
C ALA A 32 -18.55 -4.89 3.99
N MET A 33 -17.34 -4.35 4.06
CA MET A 33 -16.57 -3.91 2.89
C MET A 33 -16.10 -5.10 2.02
N LEU A 34 -15.59 -6.17 2.63
CA LEU A 34 -15.14 -7.36 1.90
C LEU A 34 -16.33 -8.12 1.28
N ASP A 35 -17.49 -8.14 1.93
CA ASP A 35 -18.70 -8.71 1.34
C ASP A 35 -19.20 -7.87 0.16
N LEU A 36 -19.12 -6.52 0.24
CA LEU A 36 -19.43 -5.64 -0.89
C LEU A 36 -18.49 -5.94 -2.07
N PHE A 37 -17.19 -6.06 -1.84
CA PHE A 37 -16.23 -6.39 -2.90
C PHE A 37 -16.44 -7.78 -3.49
N GLY A 38 -16.79 -8.77 -2.65
CA GLY A 38 -17.12 -10.12 -3.09
C GLY A 38 -18.38 -10.14 -3.96
N THR A 39 -19.49 -9.58 -3.50
CA THR A 39 -20.76 -9.55 -4.24
C THR A 39 -20.67 -8.73 -5.53
N SER A 40 -19.82 -7.71 -5.55
CA SER A 40 -19.55 -6.91 -6.75
C SER A 40 -18.51 -7.56 -7.68
N ASN A 41 -18.02 -8.74 -7.37
CA ASN A 41 -17.03 -9.46 -8.16
C ASN A 41 -15.79 -8.61 -8.47
N VAL A 42 -15.22 -7.95 -7.45
CA VAL A 42 -13.97 -7.18 -7.57
C VAL A 42 -12.81 -8.13 -7.86
N ALA A 43 -11.93 -7.75 -8.78
CA ALA A 43 -10.82 -8.60 -9.24
C ALA A 43 -9.95 -9.09 -8.07
N THR A 44 -9.58 -8.19 -7.15
CA THR A 44 -8.98 -8.58 -5.88
C THR A 44 -9.18 -7.53 -4.80
N SER A 45 -9.22 -7.99 -3.55
CA SER A 45 -9.00 -7.13 -2.38
C SER A 45 -8.11 -7.84 -1.36
N VAL A 46 -7.34 -7.06 -0.61
CA VAL A 46 -6.43 -7.55 0.43
C VAL A 46 -6.62 -6.73 1.68
N MET A 47 -6.93 -7.39 2.79
CA MET A 47 -6.96 -6.78 4.11
C MET A 47 -5.63 -7.02 4.82
N LEU A 48 -4.96 -5.95 5.19
CA LEU A 48 -3.70 -5.95 5.92
C LEU A 48 -3.94 -5.44 7.35
N ARG A 49 -3.24 -6.02 8.32
CA ARG A 49 -3.26 -5.57 9.70
C ARG A 49 -2.06 -4.69 10.00
N GLY A 50 -2.30 -3.52 10.57
CA GLY A 50 -1.25 -2.61 11.03
C GLY A 50 -0.63 -3.06 12.35
N ILE A 51 0.60 -2.63 12.57
CA ILE A 51 1.38 -2.89 13.80
C ILE A 51 1.60 -1.62 14.63
N ALA A 52 1.47 -0.46 14.02
CA ALA A 52 1.46 0.84 14.67
C ALA A 52 0.71 1.82 13.77
N SER A 53 -0.08 2.72 14.34
CA SER A 53 -0.83 3.71 13.57
C SER A 53 -1.37 4.83 14.45
N PHE A 54 -1.76 5.91 13.79
CA PHE A 54 -2.74 6.87 14.29
C PHE A 54 -3.57 7.38 13.12
N GLY A 55 -4.75 7.87 13.40
CA GLY A 55 -5.67 8.45 12.43
C GLY A 55 -6.05 9.88 12.80
N PRO A 56 -7.13 10.42 12.21
CA PRO A 56 -7.58 11.79 12.46
C PRO A 56 -7.83 12.13 13.93
N SER A 57 -8.28 11.16 14.73
CA SER A 57 -8.46 11.31 16.19
C SER A 57 -7.15 11.49 16.97
N HIS A 58 -5.97 11.34 16.31
CA HIS A 58 -4.65 11.43 16.92
C HIS A 58 -4.42 10.46 18.08
N GLU A 59 -5.09 9.32 18.08
CA GLU A 59 -4.87 8.23 19.04
C GLU A 59 -3.82 7.25 18.49
N LEU A 60 -2.74 7.05 19.28
CA LEU A 60 -1.71 6.06 18.95
C LEU A 60 -2.25 4.64 19.19
N ARG A 61 -2.17 3.79 18.18
CA ARG A 61 -2.48 2.37 18.24
C ARG A 61 -1.22 1.56 17.93
N SER A 62 -0.94 0.55 18.71
CA SER A 62 0.30 -0.25 18.58
C SER A 62 0.06 -1.69 19.05
N ASP A 63 0.78 -2.64 18.41
CA ASP A 63 0.75 -4.08 18.76
C ASP A 63 1.56 -4.44 20.02
N VAL A 64 2.12 -3.45 20.74
CA VAL A 64 2.99 -3.67 21.92
C VAL A 64 2.23 -3.74 23.22
N SER A 65 1.07 -3.13 23.29
CA SER A 65 0.26 -3.18 24.50
C SER A 65 -0.38 -4.55 24.61
N LEU A 66 -0.22 -5.18 25.78
CA LEU A 66 -0.83 -6.47 26.12
C LEU A 66 -2.31 -6.32 26.52
N SER A 67 -2.90 -5.15 26.38
CA SER A 67 -4.29 -4.93 26.72
C SER A 67 -5.20 -5.49 25.63
N LEU A 68 -6.20 -6.29 26.04
CA LEU A 68 -7.25 -6.81 25.16
C LEU A 68 -8.13 -5.70 24.53
N SER A 69 -7.88 -4.44 24.88
CA SER A 69 -8.60 -3.27 24.38
C SER A 69 -7.98 -2.67 23.10
N GLU A 70 -6.89 -3.22 22.58
CA GLU A 70 -6.28 -2.69 21.36
C GLU A 70 -7.14 -2.92 20.15
N ASP A 71 -7.27 -1.86 19.38
CA ASP A 71 -7.99 -1.80 18.12
C ASP A 71 -6.98 -1.42 17.02
N PRO A 72 -6.19 -2.40 16.52
CA PRO A 72 -5.16 -2.11 15.53
C PRO A 72 -5.78 -1.55 14.26
N ALA A 73 -5.04 -0.72 13.54
CA ALA A 73 -5.47 -0.28 12.24
C ALA A 73 -5.48 -1.45 11.25
N VAL A 74 -6.42 -1.40 10.31
CA VAL A 74 -6.43 -2.24 9.13
C VAL A 74 -6.40 -1.36 7.89
N ALA A 75 -5.80 -1.89 6.81
CA ALA A 75 -5.87 -1.33 5.48
C ALA A 75 -6.52 -2.37 4.56
N ILE A 76 -7.59 -1.99 3.87
CA ILE A 76 -8.19 -2.84 2.83
C ILE A 76 -7.94 -2.16 1.50
N ALA A 77 -7.16 -2.83 0.63
CA ALA A 77 -6.90 -2.39 -0.74
C ALA A 77 -7.71 -3.26 -1.71
N ALA A 78 -8.52 -2.64 -2.55
CA ALA A 78 -9.27 -3.28 -3.62
C ALA A 78 -8.82 -2.74 -4.98
N VAL A 79 -8.68 -3.62 -5.96
CA VAL A 79 -8.20 -3.27 -7.30
C VAL A 79 -9.12 -3.86 -8.36
N ASP A 80 -9.53 -3.02 -9.28
CA ASP A 80 -10.30 -3.40 -10.47
C ASP A 80 -10.22 -2.28 -11.53
N THR A 81 -10.91 -2.47 -12.63
CA THR A 81 -11.12 -1.44 -13.65
C THR A 81 -11.71 -0.17 -13.04
N GLU A 82 -11.37 0.97 -13.64
CA GLU A 82 -11.85 2.28 -13.15
C GLU A 82 -13.39 2.35 -13.03
N PRO A 83 -14.21 1.89 -14.00
CA PRO A 83 -15.65 1.93 -13.86
C PRO A 83 -16.18 1.12 -12.68
N LYS A 84 -15.58 -0.06 -12.42
CA LYS A 84 -15.98 -0.93 -11.31
C LYS A 84 -15.70 -0.26 -9.95
N ILE A 85 -14.49 0.25 -9.75
CA ILE A 85 -14.12 0.91 -8.49
C ILE A 85 -14.95 2.19 -8.29
N ARG A 86 -15.18 2.98 -9.35
CA ARG A 86 -16.03 4.18 -9.26
C ARG A 86 -17.47 3.86 -8.83
N SER A 87 -18.02 2.72 -9.23
CA SER A 87 -19.36 2.31 -8.81
C SER A 87 -19.45 1.95 -7.31
N LEU A 88 -18.33 1.62 -6.66
CA LEU A 88 -18.30 1.13 -5.28
C LEU A 88 -17.82 2.20 -4.27
N VAL A 89 -17.07 3.20 -4.72
CA VAL A 89 -16.39 4.13 -3.81
C VAL A 89 -17.36 4.94 -2.94
N ASN A 90 -18.54 5.28 -3.46
CA ASN A 90 -19.57 6.01 -2.69
C ASN A 90 -20.11 5.15 -1.54
N ASP A 91 -20.37 3.86 -1.80
CA ASP A 91 -20.85 2.93 -0.78
C ASP A 91 -19.77 2.69 0.29
N VAL A 92 -18.52 2.52 -0.12
CA VAL A 92 -17.37 2.40 0.80
C VAL A 92 -17.23 3.65 1.67
N ALA A 93 -17.30 4.85 1.08
CA ALA A 93 -17.22 6.10 1.83
C ALA A 93 -18.43 6.29 2.78
N ALA A 94 -19.61 5.90 2.35
CA ALA A 94 -20.83 6.01 3.16
C ALA A 94 -20.84 5.08 4.37
N MET A 95 -20.28 3.86 4.25
CA MET A 95 -20.18 2.91 5.38
C MET A 95 -18.99 3.19 6.31
N THR A 96 -18.05 4.06 5.92
CA THR A 96 -16.86 4.38 6.72
C THR A 96 -17.14 5.58 7.62
N GLY A 97 -17.29 5.36 8.92
CA GLY A 97 -17.56 6.44 9.89
C GLY A 97 -16.32 7.24 10.28
N SER A 98 -15.15 6.59 10.38
CA SER A 98 -13.87 7.21 10.70
C SER A 98 -12.75 6.50 9.94
N GLY A 99 -11.73 7.24 9.52
CA GLY A 99 -10.58 6.70 8.79
C GLY A 99 -10.25 7.48 7.53
N LEU A 100 -9.59 6.81 6.58
CA LEU A 100 -9.16 7.41 5.32
C LEU A 100 -9.53 6.50 4.16
N VAL A 101 -10.18 7.06 3.14
CA VAL A 101 -10.48 6.39 1.87
C VAL A 101 -9.64 7.04 0.78
N THR A 102 -8.86 6.29 0.00
CA THR A 102 -8.03 6.81 -1.09
C THR A 102 -8.38 6.12 -2.40
N LEU A 103 -8.27 6.87 -3.50
CA LEU A 103 -8.29 6.33 -4.85
C LEU A 103 -6.95 6.64 -5.53
N GLU A 104 -6.32 5.63 -6.08
CA GLU A 104 -5.03 5.71 -6.74
C GLU A 104 -5.14 5.16 -8.16
N ARG A 105 -4.54 5.87 -9.13
CA ARG A 105 -4.49 5.39 -10.51
C ARG A 105 -3.40 4.35 -10.66
N ALA A 106 -3.72 3.24 -11.31
CA ALA A 106 -2.79 2.20 -11.66
C ALA A 106 -3.03 1.69 -13.09
N ARG A 107 -2.12 0.87 -13.58
CA ARG A 107 -2.24 0.16 -14.85
C ARG A 107 -2.22 -1.33 -14.60
N LEU A 108 -3.23 -2.04 -15.07
CA LEU A 108 -3.25 -3.49 -15.08
C LEU A 108 -2.26 -4.01 -16.14
N VAL A 109 -1.42 -4.97 -15.74
CA VAL A 109 -0.52 -5.66 -16.65
C VAL A 109 -1.15 -6.97 -17.06
N THR A 110 -1.28 -7.18 -18.36
CA THR A 110 -1.77 -8.43 -18.96
C THR A 110 -0.65 -9.13 -19.72
N PRO A 111 -0.71 -10.47 -19.92
CA PRO A 111 0.31 -11.21 -20.67
C PRO A 111 0.51 -10.71 -22.12
N GLN A 112 -0.50 -10.06 -22.69
CA GLN A 112 -0.45 -9.52 -24.06
C GLN A 112 0.22 -8.15 -24.12
N LEU A 113 0.48 -7.51 -22.96
CA LEU A 113 1.09 -6.19 -22.91
C LEU A 113 2.60 -6.33 -23.11
N GLY A 114 3.10 -5.89 -24.26
CA GLY A 114 4.54 -5.92 -24.55
C GLY A 114 5.34 -4.98 -23.63
N THR A 115 6.59 -5.34 -23.35
CA THR A 115 7.48 -4.57 -22.47
C THR A 115 7.66 -3.12 -22.92
N SER A 116 7.75 -2.86 -24.22
CA SER A 116 7.86 -1.51 -24.78
C SER A 116 6.63 -0.66 -24.49
N VAL A 117 5.44 -1.22 -24.72
CA VAL A 117 4.16 -0.53 -24.46
C VAL A 117 4.02 -0.21 -22.97
N LEU A 118 4.36 -1.16 -22.08
CA LEU A 118 4.31 -0.92 -20.66
C LEU A 118 5.31 0.16 -20.24
N ARG A 119 6.51 0.16 -20.81
CA ARG A 119 7.52 1.19 -20.58
C ARG A 119 7.04 2.56 -21.02
N ASP A 120 6.51 2.68 -22.24
CA ASP A 120 5.99 3.95 -22.76
C ASP A 120 4.87 4.53 -21.89
N LEU A 121 4.02 3.64 -21.32
CA LEU A 121 2.96 4.05 -20.39
C LEU A 121 3.46 4.55 -19.05
N ILE A 122 4.61 4.06 -18.59
CA ILE A 122 5.23 4.50 -17.35
C ILE A 122 6.04 5.79 -17.60
N ASP A 123 6.68 5.92 -18.77
CA ASP A 123 7.62 7.01 -19.09
C ASP A 123 6.97 8.26 -19.70
N GLN A 124 5.65 8.34 -19.83
CA GLN A 124 4.93 9.37 -20.60
C GLN A 124 5.28 10.85 -20.32
N ASN A 125 6.11 11.18 -19.34
CA ASN A 125 6.44 12.57 -18.97
C ASN A 125 7.92 12.86 -18.71
N GLY A 126 8.86 12.20 -19.40
CA GLY A 126 10.28 12.59 -19.45
C GLY A 126 11.00 12.50 -18.09
N GLY A 127 12.06 11.71 -18.05
CA GLY A 127 12.78 11.34 -16.83
C GLY A 127 13.25 12.49 -15.96
N HIS A 128 12.60 12.67 -14.83
CA HIS A 128 13.07 13.53 -13.75
C HIS A 128 13.92 12.70 -12.77
N ASN A 129 14.83 13.38 -12.10
CA ASN A 129 15.67 12.71 -11.08
C ASN A 129 14.76 12.08 -10.00
N GLY A 130 14.92 10.78 -9.76
CA GLY A 130 14.11 10.01 -8.82
C GLY A 130 12.87 9.33 -9.41
N ASP A 131 12.58 9.48 -10.71
CA ASP A 131 11.45 8.77 -11.32
C ASP A 131 11.65 7.26 -11.25
N ALA A 132 10.65 6.57 -10.73
CA ALA A 132 10.62 5.14 -10.52
C ALA A 132 9.20 4.61 -10.75
N ALA A 133 9.08 3.29 -10.77
CA ALA A 133 7.79 2.64 -10.86
C ALA A 133 7.61 1.65 -9.68
N LYS A 134 6.37 1.54 -9.26
CA LYS A 134 5.92 0.56 -8.27
C LYS A 134 5.17 -0.56 -8.98
N LEU A 135 5.67 -1.76 -8.84
CA LEU A 135 5.00 -2.98 -9.26
C LEU A 135 4.30 -3.59 -8.05
N THR A 136 3.01 -3.86 -8.16
CA THR A 136 2.27 -4.62 -7.14
C THR A 136 1.77 -5.92 -7.76
N VAL A 137 2.09 -7.04 -7.11
CA VAL A 137 1.70 -8.39 -7.55
C VAL A 137 0.78 -9.00 -6.50
N TYR A 138 -0.36 -9.51 -6.92
CA TYR A 138 -1.34 -10.17 -6.07
C TYR A 138 -1.35 -11.67 -6.39
N VAL A 139 -1.08 -12.50 -5.38
CA VAL A 139 -1.02 -13.96 -5.51
C VAL A 139 -1.66 -14.65 -4.31
N GLY A 140 -2.10 -15.88 -4.47
CA GLY A 140 -2.52 -16.71 -3.35
C GLY A 140 -1.33 -17.15 -2.47
N ARG A 141 -1.54 -17.24 -1.17
CA ARG A 141 -0.47 -17.59 -0.19
C ARG A 141 0.28 -18.87 -0.53
N GLN A 142 -0.42 -19.89 -1.05
CA GLN A 142 0.18 -21.19 -1.41
C GLN A 142 0.38 -21.36 -2.90
N GLU A 143 0.13 -20.33 -3.67
CA GLU A 143 0.39 -20.34 -5.12
C GLU A 143 1.86 -20.62 -5.39
N ARG A 144 2.14 -21.33 -6.49
CA ARG A 144 3.49 -21.73 -6.87
C ARG A 144 3.86 -21.21 -8.24
N VAL A 145 5.08 -20.73 -8.35
CA VAL A 145 5.72 -20.35 -9.60
C VAL A 145 7.00 -21.17 -9.75
N ALA A 146 7.14 -21.88 -10.85
CA ALA A 146 8.27 -22.79 -11.11
C ALA A 146 8.58 -23.76 -9.93
N GLY A 147 7.53 -24.29 -9.28
CA GLY A 147 7.65 -25.24 -8.16
C GLY A 147 7.95 -24.64 -6.79
N LYS A 148 8.33 -23.38 -6.71
CA LYS A 148 8.53 -22.63 -5.44
C LYS A 148 7.24 -21.91 -5.04
N GLN A 149 7.11 -21.54 -3.75
CA GLN A 149 6.04 -20.62 -3.33
C GLN A 149 6.18 -19.30 -4.10
N ALA A 150 5.06 -18.79 -4.64
CA ALA A 150 5.06 -17.65 -5.56
C ALA A 150 5.79 -16.42 -5.00
N HIS A 151 5.56 -16.07 -3.74
CA HIS A 151 6.19 -14.90 -3.15
C HIS A 151 7.73 -15.01 -3.05
N TYR A 152 8.29 -16.21 -2.83
CA TYR A 152 9.74 -16.41 -2.87
C TYR A 152 10.29 -16.30 -4.30
N ALA A 153 9.65 -16.98 -5.26
CA ALA A 153 10.07 -16.95 -6.65
C ALA A 153 10.01 -15.52 -7.22
N ILE A 154 8.96 -14.79 -6.90
CA ILE A 154 8.78 -13.37 -7.31
C ILE A 154 9.87 -12.50 -6.69
N CYS A 155 10.13 -12.59 -5.39
CA CYS A 155 11.18 -11.79 -4.75
C CYS A 155 12.57 -12.12 -5.28
N GLU A 156 12.89 -13.39 -5.56
CA GLU A 156 14.16 -13.77 -6.19
C GLU A 156 14.29 -13.18 -7.60
N LEU A 157 13.21 -13.15 -8.36
CA LEU A 157 13.19 -12.54 -9.69
C LEU A 157 13.44 -11.04 -9.60
N LEU A 158 12.68 -10.33 -8.75
CA LEU A 158 12.82 -8.89 -8.55
C LEU A 158 14.23 -8.49 -8.06
N TYR A 159 14.80 -9.29 -7.15
CA TYR A 159 16.18 -9.08 -6.67
C TYR A 159 17.20 -9.24 -7.80
N ARG A 160 17.07 -10.28 -8.64
CA ARG A 160 17.94 -10.49 -9.81
C ARG A 160 17.85 -9.37 -10.84
N HIS A 161 16.68 -8.74 -10.99
CA HIS A 161 16.49 -7.57 -11.83
C HIS A 161 17.00 -6.27 -11.19
N GLY A 162 17.57 -6.31 -9.98
CA GLY A 162 18.17 -5.17 -9.31
C GLY A 162 17.16 -4.14 -8.80
N PHE A 163 15.94 -4.55 -8.43
CA PHE A 163 14.97 -3.64 -7.83
C PHE A 163 15.52 -2.98 -6.56
N ALA A 164 15.12 -1.72 -6.32
CA ALA A 164 15.53 -0.98 -5.13
C ALA A 164 15.00 -1.60 -3.83
N GLY A 165 13.88 -2.29 -3.89
CA GLY A 165 13.32 -3.04 -2.77
C GLY A 165 12.01 -3.74 -3.12
N ALA A 166 11.66 -4.75 -2.32
CA ALA A 166 10.37 -5.42 -2.38
C ALA A 166 9.92 -5.83 -0.97
N ILE A 167 8.62 -5.76 -0.72
CA ILE A 167 7.98 -6.21 0.51
C ILE A 167 6.82 -7.15 0.19
N VAL A 168 6.75 -8.27 0.89
CA VAL A 168 5.66 -9.23 0.83
C VAL A 168 4.75 -9.02 2.03
N LEU A 169 3.53 -8.60 1.79
CA LEU A 169 2.50 -8.37 2.79
C LEU A 169 1.50 -9.52 2.78
N LEU A 170 1.31 -10.13 3.94
CA LEU A 170 0.35 -11.22 4.10
C LEU A 170 -1.02 -10.64 4.44
N GLY A 171 -2.01 -10.89 3.60
CA GLY A 171 -3.39 -10.57 3.91
C GLY A 171 -3.93 -11.43 5.05
N VAL A 172 -4.78 -10.86 5.89
CA VAL A 172 -5.53 -11.60 6.91
C VAL A 172 -6.91 -12.00 6.40
N ASP A 173 -7.43 -11.27 5.42
CA ASP A 173 -8.67 -11.53 4.69
C ASP A 173 -8.59 -10.87 3.31
N GLY A 174 -9.54 -11.13 2.43
CA GLY A 174 -9.60 -10.50 1.12
C GLY A 174 -10.54 -11.23 0.16
N THR A 175 -10.58 -10.76 -1.08
CA THR A 175 -11.34 -11.38 -2.16
C THR A 175 -10.45 -11.65 -3.36
N ALA A 176 -10.75 -12.68 -4.12
CA ALA A 176 -10.15 -12.96 -5.42
C ALA A 176 -11.26 -13.42 -6.36
N HIS A 177 -11.46 -12.70 -7.47
CA HIS A 177 -12.51 -12.97 -8.46
C HIS A 177 -13.91 -13.19 -7.81
N GLY A 178 -14.31 -12.28 -6.92
CA GLY A 178 -15.59 -12.33 -6.21
C GLY A 178 -15.68 -13.31 -5.04
N GLU A 179 -14.70 -14.20 -4.86
CA GLU A 179 -14.71 -15.14 -3.75
C GLU A 179 -13.96 -14.59 -2.54
N ARG A 180 -14.60 -14.54 -1.39
CA ARG A 180 -13.95 -14.14 -0.14
C ARG A 180 -13.00 -15.24 0.37
N ARG A 181 -11.79 -14.86 0.76
CA ARG A 181 -10.67 -15.73 1.15
C ARG A 181 -10.12 -15.30 2.51
N ARG A 182 -10.74 -15.76 3.58
CA ARG A 182 -10.36 -15.43 4.97
C ARG A 182 -9.35 -16.41 5.53
N ALA A 183 -8.31 -15.91 6.23
CA ALA A 183 -7.40 -16.74 7.01
C ALA A 183 -8.15 -17.40 8.19
N ARG A 184 -8.10 -18.73 8.29
CA ARG A 184 -8.69 -19.50 9.39
C ARG A 184 -7.60 -20.14 10.21
N PHE A 185 -7.75 -20.13 11.54
CA PHE A 185 -6.74 -20.64 12.47
C PHE A 185 -6.38 -22.12 12.23
N PHE A 186 -7.34 -22.95 11.80
CA PHE A 186 -7.17 -24.36 11.48
C PHE A 186 -7.41 -24.71 10.00
N GLY A 187 -7.46 -23.72 9.10
CA GLY A 187 -7.70 -23.94 7.68
C GLY A 187 -6.40 -24.01 6.87
N ARG A 188 -6.44 -24.64 5.68
CA ARG A 188 -5.29 -24.67 4.77
C ARG A 188 -4.91 -23.30 4.19
N ASN A 189 -5.69 -22.23 4.39
CA ASN A 189 -5.42 -20.83 3.99
C ASN A 189 -4.79 -20.68 2.58
N VAL A 190 -5.17 -21.56 1.65
CA VAL A 190 -4.49 -21.73 0.35
C VAL A 190 -4.54 -20.47 -0.49
N ASN A 191 -5.68 -19.78 -0.44
CA ASN A 191 -5.98 -18.66 -1.32
C ASN A 191 -6.09 -17.31 -0.57
N VAL A 192 -5.59 -17.22 0.66
CA VAL A 192 -5.49 -15.93 1.33
C VAL A 192 -4.57 -15.03 0.49
N PRO A 193 -5.00 -13.83 0.11
CA PRO A 193 -4.22 -13.00 -0.79
C PRO A 193 -2.92 -12.52 -0.13
N VAL A 194 -1.86 -12.52 -0.91
CA VAL A 194 -0.56 -11.95 -0.61
C VAL A 194 -0.34 -10.81 -1.58
N MET A 195 0.08 -9.65 -1.07
CA MET A 195 0.42 -8.48 -1.86
C MET A 195 1.93 -8.26 -1.81
N ILE A 196 2.56 -8.22 -2.98
CA ILE A 196 4.00 -7.97 -3.11
C ILE A 196 4.15 -6.60 -3.76
N ILE A 197 4.79 -5.67 -3.06
CA ILE A 197 5.08 -4.32 -3.57
C ILE A 197 6.57 -4.24 -3.83
N ALA A 198 6.96 -3.81 -5.03
CA ALA A 198 8.35 -3.66 -5.43
C ALA A 198 8.58 -2.33 -6.13
N ILE A 199 9.74 -1.73 -5.86
CA ILE A 199 10.17 -0.44 -6.40
C ILE A 199 11.41 -0.65 -7.28
N GLY A 200 11.33 -0.16 -8.50
CA GLY A 200 12.42 -0.24 -9.45
C GLY A 200 12.36 0.88 -10.49
N SER A 201 13.35 0.95 -11.38
CA SER A 201 13.28 1.83 -12.54
C SER A 201 12.17 1.35 -13.49
N THR A 202 11.71 2.22 -14.36
CA THR A 202 10.71 1.90 -15.39
C THR A 202 11.11 0.68 -16.24
N VAL A 203 12.40 0.57 -16.58
CA VAL A 203 12.93 -0.55 -17.36
C VAL A 203 12.85 -1.85 -16.56
N GLN A 204 13.27 -1.84 -15.29
CA GLN A 204 13.21 -3.01 -14.42
C GLN A 204 11.77 -3.48 -14.24
N VAL A 205 10.85 -2.55 -13.95
CA VAL A 205 9.45 -2.85 -13.69
C VAL A 205 8.77 -3.38 -14.96
N SER A 206 8.98 -2.75 -16.13
CA SER A 206 8.36 -3.21 -17.38
C SER A 206 8.85 -4.61 -17.78
N THR A 207 10.14 -4.90 -17.61
CA THR A 207 10.70 -6.22 -17.90
C THR A 207 10.18 -7.28 -16.93
N ALA A 208 10.28 -7.03 -15.62
CA ALA A 208 9.83 -7.98 -14.61
C ALA A 208 8.32 -8.22 -14.67
N ALA A 209 7.51 -7.18 -14.89
CA ALA A 209 6.06 -7.31 -15.00
C ALA A 209 5.65 -8.19 -16.19
N THR A 210 6.32 -8.04 -17.34
CA THR A 210 6.08 -8.88 -18.52
C THR A 210 6.46 -10.35 -18.24
N GLU A 211 7.62 -10.59 -17.61
CA GLU A 211 8.07 -11.93 -17.24
C GLU A 211 7.11 -12.59 -16.23
N LEU A 212 6.68 -11.87 -15.21
CA LEU A 212 5.74 -12.35 -14.21
C LEU A 212 4.35 -12.60 -14.80
N ALA A 213 3.87 -11.73 -15.69
CA ALA A 213 2.58 -11.93 -16.34
C ALA A 213 2.55 -13.21 -17.21
N ALA A 214 3.69 -13.61 -17.76
CA ALA A 214 3.81 -14.87 -18.50
C ALA A 214 3.97 -16.09 -17.58
N ALA A 215 4.57 -15.93 -16.39
CA ALA A 215 4.90 -17.02 -15.49
C ALA A 215 3.79 -17.37 -14.47
N ILE A 216 2.89 -16.44 -14.18
CA ILE A 216 1.82 -16.60 -13.18
C ILE A 216 0.51 -16.93 -13.90
N PRO A 217 -0.18 -18.04 -13.56
CA PRO A 217 -1.53 -18.30 -14.07
C PRO A 217 -2.50 -17.22 -13.58
N ASN A 218 -3.27 -16.59 -14.49
CA ASN A 218 -4.20 -15.51 -14.19
C ASN A 218 -3.56 -14.38 -13.36
N PRO A 219 -2.48 -13.76 -13.86
CA PRO A 219 -1.73 -12.79 -13.09
C PRO A 219 -2.57 -11.53 -12.84
N LEU A 220 -2.56 -11.05 -11.60
CA LEU A 220 -3.05 -9.71 -11.27
C LEU A 220 -1.86 -8.86 -10.83
N LEU A 221 -1.42 -8.00 -11.73
CA LEU A 221 -0.31 -7.10 -11.51
C LEU A 221 -0.74 -5.68 -11.83
N THR A 222 -0.32 -4.74 -11.01
CA THR A 222 -0.50 -3.30 -11.27
C THR A 222 0.83 -2.58 -11.28
N VAL A 223 0.92 -1.56 -12.12
CA VAL A 223 2.06 -0.66 -12.16
C VAL A 223 1.59 0.76 -11.92
N GLU A 224 2.31 1.47 -11.07
CA GLU A 224 2.05 2.85 -10.68
C GLU A 224 3.35 3.65 -10.76
N ARG A 225 3.25 4.94 -11.11
CA ARG A 225 4.40 5.85 -11.04
C ARG A 225 4.66 6.23 -9.60
N VAL A 226 5.92 6.28 -9.23
CA VAL A 226 6.37 6.75 -7.93
C VAL A 226 7.67 7.55 -8.10
N ARG A 227 7.96 8.40 -7.14
CA ARG A 227 9.28 9.02 -7.00
C ARG A 227 10.07 8.31 -5.94
N LEU A 228 11.25 7.82 -6.28
CA LEU A 228 12.24 7.34 -5.33
C LEU A 228 12.87 8.56 -4.66
N CYS A 229 12.56 8.77 -3.39
CA CYS A 229 13.06 9.92 -2.65
C CYS A 229 14.40 9.61 -1.99
N LYS A 230 14.51 8.47 -1.31
CA LYS A 230 15.70 8.09 -0.53
C LYS A 230 15.91 6.58 -0.54
N ARG A 231 17.17 6.15 -0.53
CA ARG A 231 17.54 4.74 -0.36
C ARG A 231 18.87 4.65 0.41
N ASP A 232 18.89 3.93 1.52
CA ASP A 232 20.07 3.62 2.33
C ASP A 232 20.92 4.85 2.67
N GLY A 233 20.25 5.97 2.99
CA GLY A 233 20.89 7.25 3.34
C GLY A 233 21.13 8.18 2.16
N GLU A 234 21.09 7.71 0.93
CA GLU A 234 21.23 8.55 -0.25
C GLU A 234 19.90 9.22 -0.61
N LEU A 235 19.92 10.54 -0.66
CA LEU A 235 18.77 11.36 -1.08
C LEU A 235 18.81 11.56 -2.60
N PHE A 236 17.86 10.97 -3.34
CA PHE A 236 17.71 11.12 -4.79
C PHE A 236 16.87 12.33 -5.15
N ALA A 237 15.77 12.52 -4.43
CA ALA A 237 14.84 13.61 -4.65
C ALA A 237 13.99 13.86 -3.40
N ARG A 238 13.45 15.06 -3.24
CA ARG A 238 12.35 15.29 -2.30
C ARG A 238 11.01 14.87 -2.94
N PRO A 239 9.95 14.66 -2.13
CA PRO A 239 8.60 14.52 -2.67
C PRO A 239 8.30 15.64 -3.66
N GLN A 240 7.57 15.33 -4.72
CA GLN A 240 7.22 16.33 -5.71
C GLN A 240 6.38 17.44 -5.08
N GLN A 241 6.71 18.68 -5.43
CA GLN A 241 5.89 19.82 -5.06
C GLN A 241 4.64 19.82 -5.94
N LEU A 242 3.54 19.37 -5.37
CA LEU A 242 2.24 19.38 -6.02
C LEU A 242 1.44 20.62 -5.56
N PRO A 243 0.59 21.20 -6.40
CA PRO A 243 -0.37 22.20 -5.97
C PRO A 243 -1.38 21.59 -4.99
N ALA A 244 -2.01 22.40 -4.18
CA ALA A 244 -3.04 21.93 -3.24
C ALA A 244 -4.30 21.40 -3.97
N THR A 245 -4.58 21.93 -5.16
CA THR A 245 -5.73 21.57 -5.99
C THR A 245 -5.34 21.49 -7.46
N ASP A 246 -6.11 20.76 -8.23
CA ASP A 246 -6.04 20.79 -9.69
C ASP A 246 -6.72 22.05 -10.27
N ASP A 247 -6.71 22.19 -11.60
CA ASP A 247 -7.30 23.33 -12.33
C ASP A 247 -8.83 23.46 -12.14
N GLN A 248 -9.47 22.42 -11.60
CA GLN A 248 -10.92 22.42 -11.29
C GLN A 248 -11.18 22.59 -9.80
N GLY A 249 -10.16 22.93 -9.00
CA GLY A 249 -10.27 23.13 -7.56
C GLY A 249 -10.41 21.85 -6.73
N ARG A 250 -10.17 20.65 -7.33
CA ARG A 250 -10.21 19.37 -6.60
C ARG A 250 -8.90 19.17 -5.86
N ALA A 251 -9.00 18.76 -4.58
CA ALA A 251 -7.83 18.55 -3.74
C ALA A 251 -6.90 17.47 -4.29
N LEU A 252 -5.61 17.77 -4.30
CA LEU A 252 -4.55 16.81 -4.54
C LEU A 252 -4.01 16.30 -3.20
N TRP A 253 -3.74 15.00 -3.18
CA TRP A 253 -3.13 14.34 -2.05
C TRP A 253 -1.83 13.68 -2.47
N GLN A 254 -1.01 13.36 -1.49
CA GLN A 254 0.25 12.68 -1.72
C GLN A 254 0.47 11.61 -0.68
N LYS A 255 1.16 10.55 -1.06
CA LYS A 255 1.49 9.43 -0.19
C LYS A 255 3.00 9.26 -0.10
N LEU A 256 3.51 9.10 1.12
CA LEU A 256 4.84 8.57 1.39
C LEU A 256 4.73 7.10 1.79
N MET A 257 5.62 6.28 1.25
CA MET A 257 5.86 4.92 1.73
C MET A 257 7.30 4.80 2.19
N VAL A 258 7.47 4.43 3.45
CA VAL A 258 8.78 4.29 4.10
C VAL A 258 9.01 2.82 4.41
N TYR A 259 9.94 2.20 3.73
CA TYR A 259 10.29 0.78 3.90
C TYR A 259 11.55 0.68 4.77
N THR A 260 11.43 -0.01 5.90
CA THR A 260 12.53 -0.22 6.85
C THR A 260 12.55 -1.67 7.31
N ALA A 261 13.62 -2.10 7.99
CA ALA A 261 13.60 -3.38 8.69
C ALA A 261 13.14 -3.19 10.14
N GLU A 262 12.35 -4.13 10.66
CA GLU A 262 11.84 -4.08 12.04
C GLU A 262 12.97 -4.00 13.09
N ALA A 263 14.13 -4.60 12.79
CA ALA A 263 15.28 -4.62 13.69
C ALA A 263 16.02 -3.28 13.79
N ILE A 264 15.84 -2.37 12.81
CA ILE A 264 16.56 -1.09 12.79
C ILE A 264 15.90 -0.12 13.75
N ARG A 265 16.73 0.54 14.57
CA ARG A 265 16.28 1.40 15.66
C ARG A 265 16.81 2.82 15.49
N HIS A 266 16.00 3.77 15.95
CA HIS A 266 16.34 5.15 16.20
C HIS A 266 16.03 5.44 17.67
N ASP A 267 17.03 5.90 18.43
CA ASP A 267 16.93 6.16 19.88
C ASP A 267 16.27 5.01 20.68
N GLY A 268 16.68 3.78 20.36
CA GLY A 268 16.20 2.57 21.06
C GLY A 268 14.83 2.06 20.59
N LEU A 269 14.09 2.81 19.78
CA LEU A 269 12.80 2.40 19.21
C LEU A 269 12.97 1.89 17.78
N PRO A 270 12.21 0.86 17.34
CA PRO A 270 12.12 0.52 15.93
C PRO A 270 11.71 1.74 15.10
N ILE A 271 12.37 1.97 13.93
CA ILE A 271 12.16 3.18 13.12
C ILE A 271 10.67 3.43 12.83
N HIS A 272 9.92 2.41 12.43
CA HIS A 272 8.48 2.56 12.13
C HIS A 272 7.66 3.10 13.33
N ARG A 273 8.05 2.77 14.56
CA ARG A 273 7.40 3.31 15.77
C ARG A 273 7.84 4.72 16.06
N ALA A 274 9.14 5.00 15.93
CA ALA A 274 9.66 6.36 16.06
C ALA A 274 9.00 7.31 15.06
N LEU A 275 8.83 6.87 13.80
CA LEU A 275 8.11 7.62 12.75
C LEU A 275 6.66 7.90 13.15
N VAL A 276 5.88 6.88 13.51
CA VAL A 276 4.47 7.03 13.87
C VAL A 276 4.33 7.98 15.08
N GLN A 277 5.18 7.83 16.11
CA GLN A 277 5.15 8.69 17.29
C GLN A 277 5.57 10.13 16.99
N GLN A 278 6.61 10.35 16.18
CA GLN A 278 7.09 11.69 15.87
C GLN A 278 6.11 12.44 14.96
N LEU A 279 5.53 11.77 13.97
CA LEU A 279 4.49 12.34 13.11
C LEU A 279 3.24 12.74 13.92
N LEU A 280 2.84 11.89 14.88
CA LEU A 280 1.74 12.18 15.80
C LEU A 280 2.04 13.41 16.69
N ARG A 281 3.23 13.45 17.31
CA ARG A 281 3.64 14.57 18.20
C ARG A 281 3.75 15.90 17.47
N SER A 282 4.34 15.88 16.28
CA SER A 282 4.55 17.08 15.45
C SER A 282 3.28 17.57 14.78
N ARG A 283 2.22 16.74 14.72
CA ARG A 283 0.99 17.01 13.99
C ARG A 283 1.21 17.40 12.52
N THR A 284 2.26 16.84 11.90
CA THR A 284 2.57 17.08 10.49
C THR A 284 1.72 16.23 9.55
N ALA A 285 1.13 15.15 10.05
CA ALA A 285 0.25 14.27 9.29
C ALA A 285 -1.05 14.01 10.05
N ARG A 286 -2.15 13.79 9.30
CA ARG A 286 -3.46 13.37 9.86
C ARG A 286 -3.49 11.90 10.23
N GLY A 287 -2.57 11.10 9.69
CA GLY A 287 -2.50 9.68 9.99
C GLY A 287 -1.27 9.03 9.39
N ALA A 288 -0.89 7.93 10.02
CA ALA A 288 0.15 7.03 9.53
C ALA A 288 -0.19 5.60 9.93
N THR A 289 0.13 4.64 9.07
CA THR A 289 -0.10 3.22 9.32
C THR A 289 1.15 2.43 8.97
N ALA A 290 1.71 1.69 9.92
CA ALA A 290 2.80 0.77 9.70
C ALA A 290 2.26 -0.66 9.55
N VAL A 291 2.65 -1.35 8.49
CA VAL A 291 2.31 -2.76 8.22
C VAL A 291 3.58 -3.60 8.15
N ARG A 292 3.52 -4.81 8.73
CA ARG A 292 4.66 -5.73 8.75
C ARG A 292 4.63 -6.64 7.52
N GLY A 293 5.75 -6.75 6.81
CA GLY A 293 5.95 -7.78 5.79
C GLY A 293 6.33 -9.11 6.40
N MET A 294 6.12 -10.18 5.64
CA MET A 294 6.59 -11.53 5.99
C MET A 294 7.92 -11.88 5.34
N TRP A 295 8.24 -11.23 4.23
CA TRP A 295 9.42 -11.45 3.40
C TRP A 295 9.75 -10.19 2.60
N GLY A 296 10.99 -10.03 2.15
CA GLY A 296 11.38 -8.92 1.28
C GLY A 296 12.84 -8.59 1.32
N PHE A 297 13.21 -7.50 0.65
CA PHE A 297 14.54 -6.91 0.64
C PHE A 297 14.46 -5.41 0.35
N TYR A 298 15.50 -4.68 0.66
CA TYR A 298 15.76 -3.32 0.20
C TYR A 298 17.26 -3.12 0.05
N GLY A 299 17.66 -2.23 -0.87
CA GLY A 299 19.05 -2.04 -1.22
C GLY A 299 19.72 -3.33 -1.71
N ASP A 300 20.99 -3.51 -1.39
CA ASP A 300 21.80 -4.68 -1.79
C ASP A 300 21.61 -5.90 -0.88
N HIS A 301 20.72 -5.83 0.11
CA HIS A 301 20.46 -6.95 1.01
C HIS A 301 19.68 -8.05 0.31
N LYS A 302 20.18 -9.29 0.41
CA LYS A 302 19.47 -10.46 -0.14
C LYS A 302 18.07 -10.60 0.47
N PRO A 303 17.09 -11.10 -0.31
CA PRO A 303 15.75 -11.36 0.21
C PRO A 303 15.78 -12.20 1.49
N HIS A 304 15.10 -11.73 2.51
CA HIS A 304 15.05 -12.39 3.83
C HIS A 304 13.67 -12.21 4.47
N GLY A 305 13.37 -13.05 5.44
CA GLY A 305 12.10 -13.02 6.15
C GLY A 305 12.16 -13.70 7.50
N ASP A 306 11.00 -13.92 8.09
CA ASP A 306 10.84 -14.51 9.41
C ASP A 306 11.34 -15.95 9.41
N LYS A 307 12.45 -16.23 10.11
CA LYS A 307 12.92 -17.58 10.40
C LYS A 307 12.59 -17.89 11.86
N LEU A 308 11.97 -19.04 12.12
CA LEU A 308 11.46 -19.49 13.42
C LEU A 308 12.48 -19.46 14.58
N PHE A 309 13.78 -19.27 14.30
CA PHE A 309 14.87 -19.36 15.27
C PHE A 309 15.81 -18.13 15.29
N GLN A 310 15.41 -16.98 14.70
CA GLN A 310 16.23 -15.77 14.79
C GLN A 310 15.73 -14.83 15.89
N VAL A 311 16.64 -14.46 16.81
CA VAL A 311 16.38 -13.56 17.95
C VAL A 311 16.06 -12.12 17.49
N ALA A 312 16.49 -11.71 16.29
CA ALA A 312 16.18 -10.41 15.71
C ALA A 312 15.40 -10.61 14.41
N ARG A 313 14.13 -10.24 14.40
CA ARG A 313 13.29 -10.26 13.18
C ARG A 313 13.76 -9.18 12.21
N ARG A 314 14.35 -9.58 11.10
CA ARG A 314 14.74 -8.67 10.00
C ARG A 314 13.66 -8.58 8.93
N VAL A 315 12.39 -8.64 9.32
CA VAL A 315 11.28 -8.49 8.38
C VAL A 315 11.10 -7.04 7.97
N PRO A 316 10.76 -6.78 6.70
CA PRO A 316 10.48 -5.42 6.26
C PRO A 316 9.18 -4.91 6.88
N VAL A 317 9.15 -3.60 7.12
CA VAL A 317 7.96 -2.86 7.56
C VAL A 317 7.76 -1.70 6.59
N ALA A 318 6.53 -1.51 6.14
CA ALA A 318 6.13 -0.34 5.36
C ALA A 318 5.31 0.61 6.24
N THR A 319 5.77 1.84 6.40
CA THR A 319 4.99 2.92 7.01
C THR A 319 4.39 3.78 5.91
N ILE A 320 3.08 3.93 5.93
CA ILE A 320 2.27 4.61 4.92
C ILE A 320 1.74 5.90 5.54
N ILE A 321 1.97 7.03 4.87
CA ILE A 321 1.49 8.36 5.26
C ILE A 321 0.77 8.93 4.05
N VAL A 322 -0.49 9.33 4.22
CA VAL A 322 -1.26 10.01 3.15
C VAL A 322 -1.81 11.30 3.68
N ASP A 323 -1.47 12.40 3.03
CA ASP A 323 -1.95 13.73 3.42
C ASP A 323 -1.86 14.72 2.24
N THR A 324 -2.15 15.99 2.49
CA THR A 324 -1.95 17.08 1.52
C THR A 324 -0.47 17.21 1.14
N PRO A 325 -0.15 17.72 -0.06
CA PRO A 325 1.25 17.88 -0.49
C PRO A 325 2.11 18.67 0.50
N GLU A 326 1.56 19.71 1.10
CA GLU A 326 2.24 20.51 2.12
C GLU A 326 2.57 19.71 3.39
N SER A 327 1.60 18.92 3.89
CA SER A 327 1.81 18.03 5.04
C SER A 327 2.83 16.93 4.74
N ILE A 328 2.82 16.39 3.53
CA ILE A 328 3.80 15.40 3.07
C ILE A 328 5.21 16.01 3.01
N ALA A 329 5.36 17.24 2.52
CA ALA A 329 6.66 17.91 2.50
C ALA A 329 7.24 18.08 3.92
N ARG A 330 6.43 18.46 4.90
CA ARG A 330 6.84 18.55 6.32
C ARG A 330 7.11 17.18 6.94
N SER A 331 6.28 16.20 6.62
CA SER A 331 6.47 14.82 7.10
C SER A 331 7.73 14.18 6.56
N PHE A 332 8.14 14.57 5.34
CA PHE A 332 9.36 14.06 4.73
C PHE A 332 10.62 14.48 5.50
N ASP A 333 10.66 15.67 6.09
CA ASP A 333 11.81 16.09 6.92
C ASP A 333 11.99 15.16 8.13
N ILE A 334 10.89 14.77 8.77
CA ILE A 334 10.91 13.79 9.87
C ILE A 334 11.34 12.40 9.36
N VAL A 335 10.81 11.98 8.21
CA VAL A 335 11.17 10.70 7.59
C VAL A 335 12.65 10.65 7.24
N ASP A 336 13.19 11.72 6.66
CA ASP A 336 14.59 11.81 6.27
C ASP A 336 15.53 11.74 7.48
N GLU A 337 15.22 12.45 8.56
CA GLU A 337 15.95 12.41 9.81
C GLU A 337 15.94 11.01 10.43
N LEU A 338 14.77 10.41 10.63
CA LEU A 338 14.61 9.15 11.34
C LEU A 338 15.11 7.93 10.56
N THR A 339 15.09 7.97 9.24
CA THR A 339 15.62 6.88 8.42
C THR A 339 17.15 6.93 8.33
N GLY A 340 17.78 8.11 8.51
CA GLY A 340 19.24 8.24 8.52
C GLY A 340 19.89 7.55 7.32
N SER A 341 20.67 6.50 7.59
CA SER A 341 21.38 5.68 6.58
C SER A 341 20.61 4.42 6.17
N HIS A 342 19.35 4.30 6.52
CA HIS A 342 18.58 3.05 6.30
C HIS A 342 17.27 3.27 5.57
N GLY A 343 16.82 2.24 4.86
CA GLY A 343 15.48 2.16 4.30
C GLY A 343 15.35 2.74 2.89
N LEU A 344 14.14 2.64 2.40
CA LEU A 344 13.72 3.09 1.08
C LEU A 344 12.49 3.99 1.27
N VAL A 345 12.49 5.18 0.67
CA VAL A 345 11.37 6.12 0.76
C VAL A 345 10.89 6.48 -0.64
N THR A 346 9.59 6.33 -0.87
CA THR A 346 8.95 6.74 -2.12
C THR A 346 7.81 7.72 -1.85
N SER A 347 7.55 8.60 -2.81
CA SER A 347 6.35 9.43 -2.83
C SER A 347 5.54 9.20 -4.11
N GLU A 348 4.23 9.35 -3.99
CA GLU A 348 3.30 9.21 -5.10
C GLU A 348 2.11 10.14 -4.94
N MET A 349 1.56 10.64 -6.06
CA MET A 349 0.34 11.43 -6.05
C MET A 349 -0.86 10.53 -5.78
N VAL A 350 -1.78 11.01 -4.96
CA VAL A 350 -3.08 10.38 -4.72
C VAL A 350 -4.17 11.33 -5.25
N PRO A 351 -4.82 10.99 -6.36
CA PRO A 351 -5.75 11.89 -7.04
C PRO A 351 -7.06 12.12 -6.30
N ALA A 352 -7.40 11.27 -5.31
CA ALA A 352 -8.55 11.51 -4.44
C ALA A 352 -8.32 10.84 -3.09
N ALA A 353 -8.63 11.57 -2.02
CA ALA A 353 -8.69 11.01 -0.68
C ALA A 353 -9.76 11.73 0.16
N LEU A 354 -10.41 10.95 1.01
CA LEU A 354 -11.43 11.42 1.95
C LEU A 354 -11.05 10.95 3.35
N SER A 355 -10.68 11.89 4.20
CA SER A 355 -10.47 11.66 5.63
C SER A 355 -11.78 11.90 6.37
N LEU A 356 -12.14 10.93 7.19
CA LEU A 356 -13.39 10.89 7.95
C LEU A 356 -13.06 10.82 9.45
N ASP A 357 -13.68 11.68 10.23
CA ASP A 357 -13.56 11.68 11.69
C ASP A 357 -14.94 12.02 12.29
N GLU A 358 -15.72 10.98 12.58
CA GLU A 358 -17.10 11.05 13.04
C GLU A 358 -17.97 12.01 12.22
N ASN A 359 -17.97 13.31 12.58
CA ASN A 359 -18.78 14.35 11.92
C ASN A 359 -17.98 15.27 11.00
N GLN A 360 -16.67 15.08 10.88
CA GLN A 360 -15.81 15.89 10.03
C GLN A 360 -15.37 15.13 8.79
N ARG A 361 -15.49 15.78 7.65
CA ARG A 361 -15.04 15.26 6.35
C ARG A 361 -14.01 16.23 5.78
N PHE A 362 -12.86 15.70 5.39
CA PHE A 362 -11.83 16.47 4.73
C PHE A 362 -11.39 15.75 3.44
N GLY A 363 -11.44 16.49 2.32
CA GLY A 363 -11.19 15.93 1.00
C GLY A 363 -12.43 15.37 0.32
N ASP A 364 -12.23 14.68 -0.80
CA ASP A 364 -13.28 14.12 -1.65
C ASP A 364 -12.78 12.84 -2.33
N ILE A 365 -13.72 12.04 -2.81
CA ILE A 365 -13.47 10.83 -3.62
C ILE A 365 -13.56 11.09 -5.13
N THR A 366 -13.71 12.34 -5.55
CA THR A 366 -13.65 12.77 -6.95
C THR A 366 -12.20 12.87 -7.41
N LEU A 367 -11.83 12.12 -8.45
CA LEU A 367 -10.45 12.10 -8.93
C LEU A 367 -10.03 13.46 -9.50
N ALA A 368 -9.00 14.03 -8.92
CA ALA A 368 -8.34 15.22 -9.47
C ALA A 368 -7.70 14.93 -10.83
N ARG A 369 -7.69 15.91 -11.71
CA ARG A 369 -7.01 15.87 -13.01
C ARG A 369 -5.68 16.60 -12.87
N HIS A 370 -4.64 15.87 -12.70
CA HIS A 370 -3.28 16.40 -12.68
C HIS A 370 -2.38 15.41 -13.39
N ASP A 371 -1.61 15.89 -14.36
CA ASP A 371 -0.60 15.10 -15.04
C ASP A 371 0.66 15.09 -14.18
N TYR A 372 1.06 13.88 -13.82
CA TYR A 372 2.14 13.64 -12.87
C TYR A 372 3.30 12.93 -13.56
#